data_de8e64cd3cb9111dd8772ba7bbc61624
#
_entry.id   de8e64cd3cb9111dd8772ba7bbc61624
#
_cell.length_a   1.000
_cell.length_b   1.000
_cell.length_c   1.000
_cell.angle_alpha   90.00
_cell.angle_beta   90.00
_cell.angle_gamma   90.00
#
_symmetry.space_group_name_H-M   'P 1'
#
loop_
_entity.id
_entity.type
_entity.pdbx_description
1 polymer ?
#
loop_
_entity_poly.entity_id
_entity_poly.type
_entity_poly.pdbx_seq_one_letter_code
_entity_poly.pdbx_strand_id
1 'polypeptide(L)'
;MKKSKPDILYGFIVTSFLCLAIFSIFRLASYEKNIETTYETFGKTPVVVSSPIGKKNDQLIFISHGFAGSTTFMRPIAIALAEAGFITIRFDYLGHGKHPEPYSGDITTIKGATQNFVKQTEIIIDHFLNKYKLETGLIIGHSMASDIVIRTAKKSSQIEGVIGISTYSDAVTETHPKNLLILNGQWEPPLRAKARDILISLGIKNPTEGKLYGEFKNGTARKVVAVKNSDHVGVLYSSTTQREIIAWANQIYQENYNIVTNSIGLWAGLLFLSLFILFICSLKFFPDRKLERGTLSFRNFIFASILATVIIPYALKFFTPTLVAFPAHNHLISHLLLMSIVLSVVTPVKLNEPLIKSFNLQIFAFLFVTFSLVFGNVLNSYVSTFYLSDGRIGLFLLMAIGCVPIMIVIQSFYQIEKYDWMIGNLAKLFILISLSISIWLDLEKLFILGYAVILFIAFSIIFGFLANLLNRKYNDVLSIGTANGLVLAWTFATALPIYIP
;
A
#
# COMPACT_ATOMS: atom_id res chain seq x y z
N MET A 1 8.93 -9.66 48.24
CA MET A 1 8.81 -10.70 47.19
C MET A 1 9.88 -10.46 46.12
N LYS A 2 10.85 -11.36 45.96
CA LYS A 2 11.81 -11.29 44.83
C LYS A 2 11.04 -11.63 43.55
N LYS A 3 10.92 -10.67 42.61
CA LYS A 3 10.39 -10.95 41.27
C LYS A 3 11.20 -12.06 40.62
N SER A 4 10.54 -13.05 40.02
CA SER A 4 11.22 -14.15 39.33
C SER A 4 12.04 -13.58 38.13
N LYS A 5 13.16 -14.24 37.77
CA LYS A 5 13.96 -13.85 36.59
C LYS A 5 13.12 -13.64 35.30
N PRO A 6 12.08 -14.52 35.04
CA PRO A 6 11.17 -14.31 33.88
C PRO A 6 10.38 -12.99 33.93
N ASP A 7 9.96 -12.51 35.12
CA ASP A 7 9.20 -11.28 35.26
C ASP A 7 10.07 -10.01 35.02
N ILE A 8 11.36 -10.11 35.40
CA ILE A 8 12.33 -9.03 35.14
C ILE A 8 12.60 -8.91 33.65
N LEU A 9 12.84 -10.02 32.94
CA LEU A 9 13.06 -10.04 31.50
C LEU A 9 11.83 -9.50 30.73
N TYR A 10 10.64 -9.95 31.11
CA TYR A 10 9.39 -9.45 30.53
C TYR A 10 9.24 -7.94 30.72
N GLY A 11 9.44 -7.45 31.93
CA GLY A 11 9.40 -6.00 32.21
C GLY A 11 10.42 -5.23 31.38
N PHE A 12 11.62 -5.74 31.22
CA PHE A 12 12.66 -5.13 30.38
C PHE A 12 12.23 -5.05 28.91
N ILE A 13 11.70 -6.14 28.34
CA ILE A 13 11.21 -6.18 26.95
C ILE A 13 10.11 -5.13 26.74
N VAL A 14 9.10 -5.12 27.60
CA VAL A 14 7.97 -4.16 27.48
C VAL A 14 8.48 -2.73 27.56
N THR A 15 9.33 -2.41 28.54
CA THR A 15 9.87 -1.06 28.69
C THR A 15 10.72 -0.64 27.49
N SER A 16 11.59 -1.55 26.99
CA SER A 16 12.44 -1.26 25.83
C SER A 16 11.62 -0.93 24.57
N PHE A 17 10.61 -1.75 24.26
CA PHE A 17 9.78 -1.52 23.07
C PHE A 17 8.82 -0.34 23.24
N LEU A 18 8.36 -0.05 24.48
CA LEU A 18 7.60 1.17 24.75
C LEU A 18 8.47 2.42 24.55
N CYS A 19 9.68 2.44 25.08
CA CYS A 19 10.63 3.52 24.84
C CYS A 19 10.97 3.68 23.35
N LEU A 20 11.18 2.58 22.62
CA LEU A 20 11.42 2.61 21.19
C LEU A 20 10.23 3.16 20.41
N ALA A 21 8.99 2.78 20.77
CA ALA A 21 7.78 3.33 20.16
C ALA A 21 7.67 4.84 20.38
N ILE A 22 7.83 5.31 21.60
CA ILE A 22 7.78 6.73 21.96
C ILE A 22 8.88 7.51 21.21
N PHE A 23 10.11 6.99 21.18
CA PHE A 23 11.22 7.62 20.47
C PHE A 23 10.97 7.66 18.96
N SER A 24 10.41 6.59 18.37
CA SER A 24 10.04 6.55 16.96
C SER A 24 8.99 7.62 16.62
N ILE A 25 7.95 7.79 17.45
CA ILE A 25 6.94 8.83 17.29
C ILE A 25 7.59 10.22 17.33
N PHE A 26 8.47 10.46 18.30
CA PHE A 26 9.20 11.73 18.43
C PHE A 26 10.05 12.00 17.19
N ARG A 27 10.77 11.01 16.69
CA ARG A 27 11.60 11.13 15.47
C ARG A 27 10.76 11.41 14.22
N LEU A 28 9.63 10.71 14.07
CA LEU A 28 8.70 10.93 12.96
C LEU A 28 8.13 12.35 12.98
N ALA A 29 7.67 12.82 14.14
CA ALA A 29 7.16 14.19 14.31
C ALA A 29 8.25 15.26 14.05
N SER A 30 9.51 14.96 14.38
CA SER A 30 10.62 15.91 14.20
C SER A 30 10.92 16.25 12.74
N TYR A 31 10.59 15.36 11.77
CA TYR A 31 10.77 15.63 10.34
C TYR A 31 9.79 16.65 9.78
N GLU A 32 8.70 16.94 10.47
CA GLU A 32 7.67 17.84 9.99
C GLU A 32 7.55 19.14 10.80
N LYS A 33 8.42 19.31 11.80
CA LYS A 33 8.34 20.45 12.73
C LYS A 33 8.47 21.82 12.03
N ASN A 34 9.16 21.90 10.88
CA ASN A 34 9.37 23.13 10.11
C ASN A 34 8.51 23.15 8.82
N ILE A 35 7.53 22.26 8.71
CA ILE A 35 6.70 22.10 7.52
C ILE A 35 5.24 22.32 7.88
N GLU A 36 4.60 23.18 7.13
CA GLU A 36 3.15 23.30 7.12
C GLU A 36 2.57 22.33 6.10
N THR A 37 1.63 21.49 6.55
CA THR A 37 0.94 20.55 5.66
C THR A 37 -0.55 20.83 5.69
N THR A 38 -1.12 21.17 4.53
CA THR A 38 -2.54 21.41 4.35
C THR A 38 -3.18 20.31 3.51
N TYR A 39 -4.40 19.95 3.88
CA TYR A 39 -5.22 18.97 3.16
C TYR A 39 -6.37 19.70 2.51
N GLU A 40 -6.47 19.61 1.19
CA GLU A 40 -7.51 20.27 0.43
C GLU A 40 -8.10 19.35 -0.63
N THR A 41 -9.17 19.75 -1.26
CA THR A 41 -9.80 19.01 -2.36
C THR A 41 -9.99 19.96 -3.53
N PHE A 42 -9.47 19.57 -4.70
CA PHE A 42 -9.74 20.28 -5.94
C PHE A 42 -10.72 19.47 -6.80
N GLY A 43 -11.91 20.01 -6.98
CA GLY A 43 -13.04 19.22 -7.48
C GLY A 43 -13.34 18.06 -6.55
N LYS A 44 -13.07 16.82 -6.99
CA LYS A 44 -13.14 15.60 -6.16
C LYS A 44 -11.77 15.00 -5.86
N THR A 45 -10.70 15.59 -6.36
CA THR A 45 -9.33 15.10 -6.18
C THR A 45 -8.79 15.55 -4.82
N PRO A 46 -8.46 14.62 -3.92
CA PRO A 46 -7.76 14.94 -2.68
C PRO A 46 -6.34 15.39 -2.97
N VAL A 47 -5.93 16.49 -2.36
CA VAL A 47 -4.61 17.10 -2.53
C VAL A 47 -3.99 17.35 -1.17
N VAL A 48 -2.67 17.16 -1.08
CA VAL A 48 -1.87 17.47 0.10
C VAL A 48 -0.74 18.41 -0.31
N VAL A 49 -0.75 19.61 0.24
CA VAL A 49 0.29 20.60 0.04
C VAL A 49 1.21 20.61 1.26
N SER A 50 2.52 20.50 1.04
CA SER A 50 3.49 20.68 2.12
C SER A 50 4.49 21.77 1.73
N SER A 51 4.70 22.74 2.61
CA SER A 51 5.54 23.90 2.40
C SER A 51 6.39 24.23 3.64
N PRO A 52 7.57 24.84 3.48
CA PRO A 52 8.38 25.27 4.62
C PRO A 52 7.71 26.44 5.38
N ILE A 53 7.74 26.38 6.70
CA ILE A 53 7.21 27.45 7.56
C ILE A 53 8.12 28.68 7.45
N GLY A 54 7.52 29.86 7.23
CA GLY A 54 8.21 31.15 7.28
C GLY A 54 9.14 31.47 6.11
N LYS A 55 9.21 30.62 5.09
CA LYS A 55 9.92 30.90 3.84
C LYS A 55 8.93 31.23 2.74
N LYS A 56 9.12 32.37 2.06
CA LYS A 56 8.40 32.66 0.82
C LYS A 56 9.10 31.89 -0.30
N ASN A 57 8.46 30.88 -0.81
CA ASN A 57 9.02 30.02 -1.86
C ASN A 57 8.12 30.06 -3.09
N ASP A 58 8.77 30.09 -4.25
CA ASP A 58 8.10 30.25 -5.53
C ASP A 58 8.32 29.03 -6.46
N GLN A 59 8.75 27.87 -5.91
CA GLN A 59 8.99 26.67 -6.71
C GLN A 59 8.04 25.55 -6.31
N LEU A 60 7.23 25.12 -7.28
CA LEU A 60 6.28 24.03 -7.12
C LEU A 60 6.82 22.71 -7.66
N ILE A 61 6.66 21.66 -6.86
CA ILE A 61 6.96 20.29 -7.26
C ILE A 61 5.70 19.44 -7.10
N PHE A 62 5.18 18.95 -8.22
CA PHE A 62 4.04 18.04 -8.27
C PHE A 62 4.51 16.60 -8.08
N ILE A 63 3.81 15.82 -7.27
CA ILE A 63 4.22 14.46 -6.91
C ILE A 63 3.05 13.50 -7.07
N SER A 64 3.22 12.52 -7.94
CA SER A 64 2.21 11.53 -8.30
C SER A 64 2.63 10.12 -7.88
N HIS A 65 1.70 9.36 -7.29
CA HIS A 65 1.90 7.99 -6.83
C HIS A 65 1.64 6.96 -7.93
N GLY A 66 2.19 5.75 -7.77
CA GLY A 66 1.97 4.61 -8.65
C GLY A 66 0.61 3.91 -8.44
N PHE A 67 0.41 2.79 -9.17
CA PHE A 67 -0.76 1.94 -9.04
C PHE A 67 -0.95 1.48 -7.59
N ALA A 68 -2.19 1.49 -7.12
CA ALA A 68 -2.57 1.17 -5.73
C ALA A 68 -1.87 2.04 -4.65
N GLY A 69 -1.20 3.12 -5.04
CA GLY A 69 -0.60 4.09 -4.14
C GLY A 69 -1.57 5.17 -3.67
N SER A 70 -1.02 6.16 -2.97
CA SER A 70 -1.74 7.34 -2.48
C SER A 70 -0.78 8.48 -2.18
N THR A 71 -1.31 9.65 -1.86
CA THR A 71 -0.53 10.81 -1.38
C THR A 71 0.35 10.46 -0.18
N THR A 72 -0.09 9.54 0.70
CA THR A 72 0.69 9.08 1.86
C THR A 72 1.96 8.33 1.42
N PHE A 73 1.89 7.52 0.38
CA PHE A 73 3.01 6.74 -0.13
C PHE A 73 4.17 7.61 -0.61
N MET A 74 3.87 8.82 -1.11
CA MET A 74 4.84 9.79 -1.59
C MET A 74 5.32 10.77 -0.50
N ARG A 75 4.83 10.63 0.75
CA ARG A 75 5.13 11.54 1.86
C ARG A 75 6.64 11.69 2.16
N PRO A 76 7.47 10.62 2.20
CA PRO A 76 8.90 10.77 2.52
C PRO A 76 9.63 11.71 1.56
N ILE A 77 9.32 11.64 0.26
CA ILE A 77 9.89 12.52 -0.77
C ILE A 77 9.38 13.95 -0.60
N ALA A 78 8.08 14.12 -0.40
CA ALA A 78 7.48 15.44 -0.24
C ALA A 78 8.01 16.18 0.99
N ILE A 79 8.17 15.47 2.12
CA ILE A 79 8.71 16.05 3.35
C ILE A 79 10.18 16.45 3.15
N ALA A 80 11.01 15.63 2.49
CA ALA A 80 12.41 15.98 2.21
C ALA A 80 12.52 17.23 1.32
N LEU A 81 11.67 17.35 0.31
CA LEU A 81 11.61 18.52 -0.56
C LEU A 81 11.11 19.77 0.16
N ALA A 82 10.07 19.64 0.99
CA ALA A 82 9.54 20.76 1.76
C ALA A 82 10.55 21.25 2.80
N GLU A 83 11.27 20.36 3.49
CA GLU A 83 12.33 20.70 4.43
C GLU A 83 13.52 21.39 3.70
N ALA A 84 13.84 20.96 2.47
CA ALA A 84 14.82 21.63 1.63
C ALA A 84 14.41 23.05 1.25
N GLY A 85 13.11 23.31 1.08
CA GLY A 85 12.61 24.64 0.78
C GLY A 85 11.56 24.72 -0.33
N PHE A 86 11.17 23.62 -0.96
CA PHE A 86 10.19 23.60 -2.05
C PHE A 86 8.75 23.48 -1.55
N ILE A 87 7.79 23.97 -2.33
CA ILE A 87 6.37 23.66 -2.13
C ILE A 87 6.05 22.38 -2.88
N THR A 88 5.53 21.37 -2.19
CA THR A 88 5.17 20.09 -2.80
C THR A 88 3.66 19.89 -2.85
N ILE A 89 3.16 19.40 -3.97
CA ILE A 89 1.75 19.14 -4.23
C ILE A 89 1.59 17.67 -4.58
N ARG A 90 0.99 16.90 -3.67
CA ARG A 90 0.64 15.48 -3.86
C ARG A 90 -0.85 15.37 -4.06
N PHE A 91 -1.30 14.50 -4.96
CA PHE A 91 -2.72 14.26 -5.18
C PHE A 91 -3.00 12.77 -5.40
N ASP A 92 -4.22 12.35 -5.05
CA ASP A 92 -4.68 10.99 -5.31
C ASP A 92 -5.30 10.89 -6.70
N TYR A 93 -4.84 9.94 -7.50
CA TYR A 93 -5.45 9.65 -8.79
C TYR A 93 -6.86 9.10 -8.65
N LEU A 94 -7.67 9.28 -9.70
CA LEU A 94 -8.96 8.61 -9.86
C LEU A 94 -8.85 7.14 -9.42
N GLY A 95 -9.80 6.68 -8.62
CA GLY A 95 -9.86 5.32 -8.12
C GLY A 95 -8.84 4.92 -7.05
N HIS A 96 -7.89 5.78 -6.73
CA HIS A 96 -6.81 5.49 -5.79
C HIS A 96 -6.91 6.34 -4.51
N GLY A 97 -6.25 5.90 -3.46
CA GLY A 97 -6.17 6.62 -2.19
C GLY A 97 -7.56 6.99 -1.65
N LYS A 98 -7.77 8.27 -1.39
CA LYS A 98 -9.05 8.82 -0.93
C LYS A 98 -9.94 9.36 -2.06
N HIS A 99 -9.54 9.22 -3.33
CA HIS A 99 -10.36 9.71 -4.44
C HIS A 99 -11.68 8.93 -4.49
N PRO A 100 -12.86 9.60 -4.47
CA PRO A 100 -14.15 8.93 -4.40
C PRO A 100 -14.61 8.33 -5.72
N GLU A 101 -14.12 8.85 -6.85
CA GLU A 101 -14.49 8.37 -8.18
C GLU A 101 -13.57 7.27 -8.66
N PRO A 102 -14.11 6.23 -9.33
CA PRO A 102 -13.31 5.21 -9.96
C PRO A 102 -12.53 5.77 -11.14
N TYR A 103 -11.43 5.15 -11.50
CA TYR A 103 -10.88 5.33 -12.83
C TYR A 103 -11.57 4.38 -13.81
N SER A 104 -11.55 4.76 -15.09
CA SER A 104 -12.22 4.02 -16.15
C SER A 104 -11.41 4.03 -17.45
N GLY A 105 -11.83 3.17 -18.37
CA GLY A 105 -11.24 3.05 -19.70
C GLY A 105 -10.23 1.93 -19.81
N ASP A 106 -9.94 1.55 -21.04
CA ASP A 106 -9.03 0.46 -21.38
C ASP A 106 -7.64 0.67 -20.76
N ILE A 107 -7.20 -0.30 -19.97
CA ILE A 107 -5.89 -0.28 -19.31
C ILE A 107 -4.75 -0.73 -20.23
N THR A 108 -5.07 -1.32 -21.39
CA THR A 108 -4.10 -1.86 -22.35
C THR A 108 -3.67 -0.81 -23.37
N THR A 109 -4.41 0.30 -23.49
CA THR A 109 -4.14 1.37 -24.44
C THR A 109 -3.87 2.71 -23.76
N ILE A 110 -3.02 3.53 -24.38
CA ILE A 110 -2.71 4.88 -23.90
C ILE A 110 -3.94 5.79 -23.95
N LYS A 111 -4.83 5.59 -24.92
CA LYS A 111 -6.07 6.39 -25.07
C LYS A 111 -7.14 6.06 -24.04
N GLY A 112 -6.96 4.99 -23.28
CA GLY A 112 -7.86 4.56 -22.21
C GLY A 112 -7.54 5.23 -20.86
N ALA A 113 -7.36 4.41 -19.82
CA ALA A 113 -7.13 4.86 -18.44
C ALA A 113 -5.93 5.82 -18.30
N THR A 114 -4.82 5.57 -19.01
CA THR A 114 -3.62 6.43 -19.00
C THR A 114 -3.95 7.87 -19.40
N GLN A 115 -4.76 8.05 -20.44
CA GLN A 115 -5.14 9.40 -20.90
C GLN A 115 -5.98 10.15 -19.85
N ASN A 116 -6.81 9.47 -19.08
CA ASN A 116 -7.61 10.07 -18.02
C ASN A 116 -6.71 10.57 -16.87
N PHE A 117 -5.69 9.80 -16.49
CA PHE A 117 -4.70 10.22 -15.50
C PHE A 117 -3.84 11.40 -15.99
N VAL A 118 -3.44 11.40 -17.26
CA VAL A 118 -2.73 12.55 -17.87
C VAL A 118 -3.59 13.82 -17.79
N LYS A 119 -4.86 13.76 -18.18
CA LYS A 119 -5.79 14.91 -18.09
C LYS A 119 -5.98 15.39 -16.65
N GLN A 120 -6.14 14.45 -15.68
CA GLN A 120 -6.24 14.82 -14.26
C GLN A 120 -4.97 15.55 -13.81
N THR A 121 -3.80 15.08 -14.22
CA THR A 121 -2.51 15.69 -13.88
C THR A 121 -2.38 17.09 -14.48
N GLU A 122 -2.73 17.27 -15.76
CA GLU A 122 -2.74 18.59 -16.45
C GLU A 122 -3.62 19.59 -15.68
N ILE A 123 -4.84 19.21 -15.33
CA ILE A 123 -5.79 20.07 -14.59
C ILE A 123 -5.24 20.47 -13.21
N ILE A 124 -4.60 19.55 -12.49
CA ILE A 124 -3.99 19.84 -11.19
C ILE A 124 -2.81 20.81 -11.34
N ILE A 125 -1.95 20.62 -12.34
CA ILE A 125 -0.82 21.51 -12.62
C ILE A 125 -1.32 22.92 -12.91
N ASP A 126 -2.24 23.07 -13.85
CA ASP A 126 -2.81 24.37 -14.24
C ASP A 126 -3.42 25.09 -13.03
N HIS A 127 -4.20 24.38 -12.22
CA HIS A 127 -4.83 24.96 -11.05
C HIS A 127 -3.81 25.52 -10.05
N PHE A 128 -2.80 24.71 -9.67
CA PHE A 128 -1.85 25.13 -8.65
C PHE A 128 -0.82 26.15 -9.15
N LEU A 129 -0.39 26.08 -10.39
CA LEU A 129 0.43 27.14 -10.99
C LEU A 129 -0.32 28.48 -10.97
N ASN A 130 -1.60 28.50 -11.36
CA ASN A 130 -2.43 29.70 -11.29
C ASN A 130 -2.64 30.19 -9.83
N LYS A 131 -2.94 29.28 -8.90
CA LYS A 131 -3.13 29.57 -7.45
C LYS A 131 -1.90 30.26 -6.85
N TYR A 132 -0.70 29.80 -7.21
CA TYR A 132 0.57 30.33 -6.73
C TYR A 132 1.14 31.43 -7.62
N LYS A 133 0.50 31.76 -8.76
CA LYS A 133 0.94 32.76 -9.76
C LYS A 133 2.32 32.44 -10.33
N LEU A 134 2.55 31.18 -10.65
CA LEU A 134 3.79 30.66 -11.23
C LEU A 134 3.57 30.19 -12.66
N GLU A 135 4.59 30.30 -13.48
CA GLU A 135 4.53 29.90 -14.89
C GLU A 135 4.90 28.43 -15.09
N THR A 136 5.78 27.91 -14.25
CA THR A 136 6.34 26.57 -14.43
C THR A 136 6.49 25.81 -13.11
N GLY A 137 6.62 24.49 -13.23
CA GLY A 137 6.85 23.57 -12.13
C GLY A 137 7.65 22.34 -12.55
N LEU A 138 8.04 21.54 -11.56
CA LEU A 138 8.68 20.24 -11.73
C LEU A 138 7.69 19.14 -11.35
N ILE A 139 7.76 17.97 -12.02
CA ILE A 139 6.88 16.86 -11.73
C ILE A 139 7.62 15.55 -11.44
N ILE A 140 7.15 14.83 -10.43
CA ILE A 140 7.68 13.54 -10.00
C ILE A 140 6.59 12.48 -10.13
N GLY A 141 6.93 11.33 -10.73
CA GLY A 141 6.02 10.18 -10.83
C GLY A 141 6.69 8.88 -10.43
N HIS A 142 5.99 8.06 -9.64
CA HIS A 142 6.45 6.73 -9.25
C HIS A 142 5.73 5.63 -10.03
N SER A 143 6.45 4.63 -10.54
CA SER A 143 5.88 3.43 -11.17
C SER A 143 4.90 3.81 -12.31
N MET A 144 3.63 3.43 -12.24
CA MET A 144 2.59 3.82 -13.19
C MET A 144 2.62 5.33 -13.48
N ALA A 145 2.77 6.16 -12.46
CA ALA A 145 2.80 7.61 -12.64
C ALA A 145 4.04 8.10 -13.39
N SER A 146 5.13 7.34 -13.47
CA SER A 146 6.32 7.75 -14.22
C SER A 146 6.02 7.94 -15.72
N ASP A 147 5.23 7.05 -16.31
CA ASP A 147 4.77 7.19 -17.70
C ASP A 147 3.76 8.35 -17.87
N ILE A 148 2.84 8.49 -16.88
CA ILE A 148 1.84 9.55 -16.89
C ILE A 148 2.50 10.93 -16.86
N VAL A 149 3.46 11.17 -15.95
CA VAL A 149 4.13 12.47 -15.83
C VAL A 149 5.02 12.80 -17.04
N ILE A 150 5.66 11.80 -17.64
CA ILE A 150 6.42 11.96 -18.88
C ILE A 150 5.49 12.39 -20.04
N ARG A 151 4.32 11.76 -20.16
CA ARG A 151 3.31 12.11 -21.18
C ARG A 151 2.68 13.47 -20.92
N THR A 152 2.43 13.83 -19.67
CA THR A 152 1.95 15.15 -19.28
C THR A 152 2.97 16.22 -19.67
N ALA A 153 4.23 16.04 -19.30
CA ALA A 153 5.29 17.00 -19.64
C ALA A 153 5.57 17.12 -21.14
N LYS A 154 5.25 16.10 -21.94
CA LYS A 154 5.34 16.18 -23.40
C LYS A 154 4.28 17.13 -24.00
N LYS A 155 3.15 17.30 -23.31
CA LYS A 155 2.04 18.15 -23.78
C LYS A 155 2.07 19.55 -23.19
N SER A 156 2.71 19.74 -22.03
CA SER A 156 2.71 21.00 -21.30
C SER A 156 4.08 21.67 -21.32
N SER A 157 4.12 22.92 -21.78
CA SER A 157 5.31 23.77 -21.70
C SER A 157 5.62 24.26 -20.28
N GLN A 158 4.67 24.11 -19.36
CA GLN A 158 4.77 24.53 -17.96
C GLN A 158 5.67 23.59 -17.12
N ILE A 159 6.11 22.44 -17.65
CA ILE A 159 6.97 21.50 -16.93
C ILE A 159 8.42 21.65 -17.38
N GLU A 160 9.27 22.13 -16.47
CA GLU A 160 10.70 22.36 -16.71
C GLU A 160 11.58 21.13 -16.43
N GLY A 161 11.04 20.14 -15.75
CA GLY A 161 11.74 18.88 -15.51
C GLY A 161 10.86 17.78 -14.99
N VAL A 162 11.27 16.54 -15.27
CA VAL A 162 10.57 15.33 -14.86
C VAL A 162 11.51 14.42 -14.07
N ILE A 163 11.00 13.89 -12.99
CA ILE A 163 11.67 12.85 -12.22
C ILE A 163 10.80 11.59 -12.22
N GLY A 164 11.28 10.55 -12.86
CA GLY A 164 10.63 9.25 -12.87
C GLY A 164 11.30 8.31 -11.86
N ILE A 165 10.50 7.72 -10.97
CA ILE A 165 10.96 6.75 -9.97
C ILE A 165 10.39 5.38 -10.34
N SER A 166 11.24 4.35 -10.37
CA SER A 166 10.88 3.02 -10.87
C SER A 166 10.21 3.10 -12.24
N THR A 167 10.92 3.73 -13.18
CA THR A 167 10.37 4.26 -14.42
C THR A 167 10.20 3.20 -15.50
N TYR A 168 9.02 3.19 -16.08
CA TYR A 168 8.71 2.53 -17.35
C TYR A 168 7.95 3.52 -18.24
N SER A 169 8.53 3.90 -19.38
CA SER A 169 7.86 4.73 -20.37
C SER A 169 8.44 4.55 -21.77
N ASP A 170 7.59 4.60 -22.79
CA ASP A 170 7.96 4.65 -24.20
C ASP A 170 7.75 6.06 -24.81
N ALA A 171 7.41 7.04 -23.97
CA ALA A 171 7.06 8.39 -24.43
C ALA A 171 8.25 9.35 -24.48
N VAL A 172 9.42 8.95 -24.01
CA VAL A 172 10.63 9.78 -24.00
C VAL A 172 11.16 9.98 -25.42
N THR A 173 11.50 11.24 -25.77
CA THR A 173 12.11 11.62 -27.05
C THR A 173 13.35 12.49 -26.80
N GLU A 174 14.07 12.85 -27.84
CA GLU A 174 15.27 13.72 -27.72
C GLU A 174 14.96 15.06 -27.05
N THR A 175 13.81 15.64 -27.34
CA THR A 175 13.41 16.96 -26.86
C THR A 175 12.47 16.91 -25.64
N HIS A 176 11.78 15.80 -25.39
CA HIS A 176 10.78 15.68 -24.32
C HIS A 176 10.91 14.39 -23.54
N PRO A 177 10.64 14.44 -22.22
CA PRO A 177 10.41 15.65 -21.41
C PRO A 177 11.69 16.47 -21.26
N LYS A 178 11.58 17.75 -20.91
CA LYS A 178 12.74 18.55 -20.49
C LYS A 178 13.35 17.91 -19.22
N ASN A 179 14.67 17.97 -19.09
CA ASN A 179 15.40 17.65 -17.86
C ASN A 179 14.91 16.39 -17.12
N LEU A 180 15.18 15.20 -17.67
CA LEU A 180 14.69 13.92 -17.14
C LEU A 180 15.72 13.27 -16.22
N LEU A 181 15.33 13.04 -14.95
CA LEU A 181 16.01 12.16 -14.00
C LEU A 181 15.22 10.86 -13.85
N ILE A 182 15.89 9.71 -13.96
CA ILE A 182 15.31 8.38 -13.71
C ILE A 182 16.01 7.76 -12.50
N LEU A 183 15.21 7.34 -11.51
CA LEU A 183 15.67 6.68 -10.28
C LEU A 183 15.02 5.32 -10.18
N ASN A 184 15.79 4.25 -10.34
CA ASN A 184 15.29 2.88 -10.21
C ASN A 184 16.01 2.17 -9.05
N GLY A 185 15.29 1.32 -8.32
CA GLY A 185 15.90 0.50 -7.28
C GLY A 185 16.96 -0.44 -7.85
N GLN A 186 18.02 -0.72 -7.08
CA GLN A 186 19.05 -1.66 -7.49
C GLN A 186 18.48 -3.05 -7.79
N TRP A 187 17.41 -3.43 -7.08
CA TRP A 187 16.74 -4.72 -7.23
C TRP A 187 15.59 -4.71 -8.22
N GLU A 188 15.62 -3.77 -9.18
CA GLU A 188 14.67 -3.67 -10.30
C GLU A 188 15.38 -3.83 -11.66
N PRO A 189 16.01 -4.99 -11.95
CA PRO A 189 16.79 -5.18 -13.18
C PRO A 189 16.04 -4.83 -14.48
N PRO A 190 14.75 -5.20 -14.66
CA PRO A 190 14.02 -4.85 -15.88
C PRO A 190 13.85 -3.35 -16.08
N LEU A 191 13.56 -2.60 -15.01
CA LEU A 191 13.39 -1.14 -15.09
C LEU A 191 14.73 -0.42 -15.31
N ARG A 192 15.79 -0.92 -14.72
CA ARG A 192 17.16 -0.40 -14.98
C ARG A 192 17.57 -0.64 -16.43
N ALA A 193 17.27 -1.80 -17.00
CA ALA A 193 17.52 -2.08 -18.42
C ALA A 193 16.72 -1.10 -19.29
N LYS A 194 15.42 -0.92 -19.03
CA LYS A 194 14.56 0.04 -19.74
C LYS A 194 15.10 1.47 -19.66
N ALA A 195 15.57 1.91 -18.50
CA ALA A 195 16.15 3.24 -18.32
C ALA A 195 17.43 3.43 -19.15
N ARG A 196 18.25 2.38 -19.25
CA ARG A 196 19.44 2.38 -20.13
C ARG A 196 19.03 2.44 -21.61
N ASP A 197 18.02 1.68 -22.02
CA ASP A 197 17.52 1.67 -23.40
C ASP A 197 16.96 3.05 -23.79
N ILE A 198 16.30 3.77 -22.87
CA ILE A 198 15.90 5.15 -23.07
C ILE A 198 17.11 6.03 -23.42
N LEU A 199 18.20 5.97 -22.66
CA LEU A 199 19.40 6.76 -22.96
C LEU A 199 20.03 6.39 -24.31
N ILE A 200 20.03 5.09 -24.66
CA ILE A 200 20.54 4.60 -25.94
C ILE A 200 19.68 5.16 -27.10
N SER A 201 18.37 5.14 -26.97
CA SER A 201 17.44 5.68 -27.98
C SER A 201 17.61 7.19 -28.23
N LEU A 202 18.17 7.91 -27.24
CA LEU A 202 18.53 9.34 -27.36
C LEU A 202 19.94 9.54 -27.92
N GLY A 203 20.57 8.52 -28.51
CA GLY A 203 21.89 8.60 -29.15
C GLY A 203 23.08 8.52 -28.18
N ILE A 204 22.87 8.25 -26.88
CA ILE A 204 23.96 8.13 -25.90
C ILE A 204 24.58 6.75 -26.03
N LYS A 205 25.80 6.68 -26.54
CA LYS A 205 26.55 5.42 -26.64
C LYS A 205 27.10 5.01 -25.29
N ASN A 206 26.86 3.74 -24.91
CA ASN A 206 27.31 3.15 -23.63
C ASN A 206 26.97 3.99 -22.38
N PRO A 207 25.66 4.24 -22.12
CA PRO A 207 25.27 5.05 -20.98
C PRO A 207 25.67 4.40 -19.65
N THR A 208 26.15 5.24 -18.73
CA THR A 208 26.60 4.86 -17.40
C THR A 208 25.63 5.43 -16.35
N GLU A 209 25.18 4.60 -15.42
CA GLU A 209 24.35 5.04 -14.30
C GLU A 209 25.13 6.08 -13.44
N GLY A 210 24.42 7.10 -12.97
CA GLY A 210 24.98 8.20 -12.17
C GLY A 210 25.59 9.34 -12.99
N LYS A 211 25.85 9.14 -14.29
CA LYS A 211 26.42 10.17 -15.15
C LYS A 211 25.34 11.11 -15.70
N LEU A 212 25.63 12.42 -15.68
CA LEU A 212 24.81 13.45 -16.31
C LEU A 212 25.16 13.54 -17.81
N TYR A 213 24.15 13.60 -18.65
CA TYR A 213 24.23 13.83 -20.09
C TYR A 213 23.38 15.04 -20.46
N GLY A 214 23.82 15.83 -21.43
CA GLY A 214 23.13 17.06 -21.82
C GLY A 214 23.28 18.21 -20.81
N GLU A 215 22.44 19.22 -20.94
CA GLU A 215 22.51 20.45 -20.17
C GLU A 215 21.14 20.88 -19.66
N PHE A 216 21.06 21.37 -18.42
CA PHE A 216 19.81 21.85 -17.82
C PHE A 216 19.23 23.07 -18.56
N LYS A 217 20.08 24.02 -18.94
CA LYS A 217 19.67 25.26 -19.63
C LYS A 217 18.91 24.99 -20.92
N ASN A 218 19.31 23.94 -21.64
CA ASN A 218 18.70 23.57 -22.92
C ASN A 218 17.55 22.57 -22.78
N GLY A 219 17.18 22.17 -21.55
CA GLY A 219 16.18 21.14 -21.27
C GLY A 219 16.62 19.71 -21.66
N THR A 220 17.91 19.52 -22.00
CA THR A 220 18.43 18.25 -22.50
C THR A 220 19.10 17.39 -21.45
N ALA A 221 19.11 17.83 -20.17
CA ALA A 221 19.73 17.06 -19.10
C ALA A 221 19.04 15.71 -18.92
N ARG A 222 19.85 14.63 -18.87
CA ARG A 222 19.42 13.24 -18.70
C ARG A 222 20.33 12.55 -17.70
N LYS A 223 19.75 11.93 -16.69
CA LYS A 223 20.51 11.12 -15.71
C LYS A 223 19.69 9.92 -15.30
N VAL A 224 20.34 8.76 -15.19
CA VAL A 224 19.78 7.54 -14.66
C VAL A 224 20.58 7.09 -13.46
N VAL A 225 19.94 6.75 -12.34
CA VAL A 225 20.60 6.32 -11.11
C VAL A 225 20.00 5.00 -10.63
N ALA A 226 20.86 4.01 -10.33
CA ALA A 226 20.48 2.84 -9.57
C ALA A 226 20.58 3.16 -8.07
N VAL A 227 19.46 3.19 -7.39
CA VAL A 227 19.36 3.45 -5.95
C VAL A 227 19.73 2.18 -5.19
N LYS A 228 20.89 2.21 -4.51
CA LYS A 228 21.42 1.04 -3.79
C LYS A 228 20.49 0.52 -2.72
N ASN A 229 20.48 -0.82 -2.53
CA ASN A 229 19.70 -1.51 -1.49
C ASN A 229 18.21 -1.18 -1.51
N SER A 230 17.64 -0.94 -2.68
CA SER A 230 16.25 -0.56 -2.85
C SER A 230 15.56 -1.44 -3.89
N ASP A 231 14.32 -1.80 -3.58
CA ASP A 231 13.34 -2.41 -4.47
C ASP A 231 12.35 -1.34 -4.98
N HIS A 232 11.25 -1.80 -5.57
CA HIS A 232 10.19 -0.97 -6.15
C HIS A 232 9.52 0.00 -5.15
N VAL A 233 9.47 -0.37 -3.88
CA VAL A 233 8.88 0.44 -2.80
C VAL A 233 9.95 1.13 -1.97
N GLY A 234 11.02 0.43 -1.64
CA GLY A 234 12.13 0.95 -0.84
C GLY A 234 12.80 2.17 -1.44
N VAL A 235 12.76 2.31 -2.77
CA VAL A 235 13.28 3.47 -3.50
C VAL A 235 12.64 4.80 -3.03
N LEU A 236 11.37 4.80 -2.61
CA LEU A 236 10.67 5.99 -2.12
C LEU A 236 11.16 6.46 -0.75
N TYR A 237 11.70 5.55 0.05
CA TYR A 237 12.19 5.82 1.41
C TYR A 237 13.72 6.01 1.46
N SER A 238 14.40 5.86 0.32
CA SER A 238 15.86 5.95 0.25
C SER A 238 16.37 7.39 0.37
N SER A 239 17.36 7.62 1.24
CA SER A 239 18.05 8.90 1.32
C SER A 239 18.80 9.25 0.02
N THR A 240 19.22 8.25 -0.76
CA THR A 240 19.82 8.47 -2.08
C THR A 240 18.80 9.06 -3.04
N THR A 241 17.57 8.52 -3.09
CA THR A 241 16.48 9.07 -3.89
C THR A 241 16.21 10.53 -3.52
N GLN A 242 16.06 10.82 -2.22
CA GLN A 242 15.80 12.18 -1.75
C GLN A 242 16.92 13.15 -2.15
N ARG A 243 18.20 12.76 -1.98
CA ARG A 243 19.35 13.59 -2.38
C ARG A 243 19.35 13.88 -3.88
N GLU A 244 19.17 12.88 -4.71
CA GLU A 244 19.18 13.04 -6.16
C GLU A 244 18.04 13.94 -6.64
N ILE A 245 16.86 13.82 -6.05
CA ILE A 245 15.69 14.65 -6.36
C ILE A 245 15.95 16.12 -6.00
N ILE A 246 16.43 16.39 -4.77
CA ILE A 246 16.71 17.76 -4.32
C ILE A 246 17.82 18.39 -5.16
N ALA A 247 18.91 17.64 -5.42
CA ALA A 247 20.00 18.13 -6.26
C ALA A 247 19.53 18.45 -7.70
N TRP A 248 18.64 17.60 -8.26
CA TRP A 248 18.06 17.83 -9.59
C TRP A 248 17.17 19.06 -9.62
N ALA A 249 16.31 19.23 -8.63
CA ALA A 249 15.43 20.39 -8.49
C ALA A 249 16.24 21.69 -8.34
N ASN A 250 17.30 21.68 -7.52
CA ASN A 250 18.22 22.82 -7.37
C ASN A 250 18.83 23.25 -8.72
N GLN A 251 19.22 22.30 -9.56
CA GLN A 251 19.79 22.63 -10.89
C GLN A 251 18.76 23.24 -11.84
N ILE A 252 17.52 22.74 -11.81
CA ILE A 252 16.43 23.26 -12.68
C ILE A 252 16.04 24.67 -12.27
N TYR A 253 15.86 24.90 -10.97
CA TYR A 253 15.42 26.20 -10.44
C TYR A 253 16.60 27.19 -10.20
N GLN A 254 17.85 26.76 -10.46
CA GLN A 254 19.06 27.54 -10.19
C GLN A 254 19.16 27.98 -8.72
N GLU A 255 18.71 27.12 -7.82
CA GLU A 255 18.73 27.30 -6.38
C GLU A 255 19.87 26.54 -5.72
N ASN A 256 20.17 26.87 -4.49
CA ASN A 256 21.20 26.18 -3.69
C ASN A 256 20.63 25.79 -2.32
N TYR A 257 19.47 25.15 -2.31
CA TYR A 257 18.88 24.66 -1.08
C TYR A 257 19.67 23.50 -0.50
N ASN A 258 19.70 23.45 0.83
CA ASN A 258 20.39 22.36 1.53
C ASN A 258 19.75 21.01 1.21
N ILE A 259 20.58 20.01 0.94
CA ILE A 259 20.14 18.65 0.72
C ILE A 259 19.82 18.01 2.09
N VAL A 260 18.56 17.95 2.42
CA VAL A 260 18.06 17.35 3.65
C VAL A 260 17.40 16.01 3.34
N THR A 261 17.61 15.01 4.17
CA THR A 261 17.00 13.70 4.01
C THR A 261 16.34 13.26 5.30
N ASN A 262 15.26 12.46 5.19
CA ASN A 262 14.59 11.85 6.32
C ASN A 262 14.75 10.32 6.30
N SER A 263 14.50 9.72 7.45
CA SER A 263 14.46 8.26 7.63
C SER A 263 13.07 7.81 8.08
N ILE A 264 12.02 8.39 7.49
CA ILE A 264 10.61 8.10 7.84
C ILE A 264 10.35 6.60 7.76
N GLY A 265 10.81 5.91 6.71
CA GLY A 265 10.62 4.46 6.56
C GLY A 265 11.21 3.65 7.71
N LEU A 266 12.43 3.98 8.17
CA LEU A 266 13.07 3.30 9.30
C LEU A 266 12.25 3.48 10.59
N TRP A 267 11.89 4.72 10.91
CA TRP A 267 11.18 5.00 12.17
C TRP A 267 9.74 4.50 12.18
N ALA A 268 9.06 4.53 11.03
CA ALA A 268 7.75 3.91 10.86
C ALA A 268 7.83 2.37 11.02
N GLY A 269 8.85 1.74 10.45
CA GLY A 269 9.11 0.31 10.62
C GLY A 269 9.42 -0.08 12.07
N LEU A 270 10.26 0.71 12.76
CA LEU A 270 10.58 0.49 14.19
C LEU A 270 9.37 0.72 15.09
N LEU A 271 8.55 1.70 14.79
CA LEU A 271 7.27 1.91 15.50
C LEU A 271 6.33 0.71 15.30
N PHE A 272 6.18 0.25 14.06
CA PHE A 272 5.34 -0.90 13.74
C PHE A 272 5.84 -2.18 14.43
N LEU A 273 7.14 -2.43 14.42
CA LEU A 273 7.78 -3.54 15.14
C LEU A 273 7.55 -3.44 16.64
N SER A 274 7.66 -2.25 17.21
CA SER A 274 7.42 -2.03 18.62
C SER A 274 5.98 -2.35 19.01
N LEU A 275 5.01 -1.89 18.23
CA LEU A 275 3.59 -2.22 18.44
C LEU A 275 3.34 -3.73 18.30
N PHE A 276 4.00 -4.40 17.34
CA PHE A 276 3.89 -5.84 17.14
C PHE A 276 4.38 -6.63 18.37
N ILE A 277 5.54 -6.28 18.91
CA ILE A 277 6.08 -6.92 20.13
C ILE A 277 5.23 -6.59 21.36
N LEU A 278 4.80 -5.34 21.52
CA LEU A 278 3.92 -4.94 22.62
C LEU A 278 2.58 -5.68 22.59
N PHE A 279 2.02 -5.92 21.38
CA PHE A 279 0.82 -6.75 21.25
C PHE A 279 1.09 -8.18 21.76
N ILE A 280 2.20 -8.81 21.34
CA ILE A 280 2.56 -10.16 21.84
C ILE A 280 2.70 -10.15 23.36
N CYS A 281 3.37 -9.15 23.92
CA CYS A 281 3.50 -8.99 25.36
C CYS A 281 2.13 -8.83 26.05
N SER A 282 1.19 -8.11 25.44
CA SER A 282 -0.16 -7.90 26.01
C SER A 282 -0.94 -9.21 26.19
N LEU A 283 -0.62 -10.25 25.43
CA LEU A 283 -1.27 -11.55 25.53
C LEU A 283 -1.14 -12.15 26.93
N LYS A 284 -0.13 -11.77 27.73
CA LYS A 284 0.03 -12.21 29.12
C LYS A 284 -1.18 -11.85 30.00
N PHE A 285 -1.90 -10.78 29.66
CA PHE A 285 -3.07 -10.31 30.43
C PHE A 285 -4.37 -11.05 30.09
N PHE A 286 -4.36 -11.88 29.04
CA PHE A 286 -5.53 -12.69 28.68
C PHE A 286 -5.46 -14.05 29.38
N PRO A 287 -6.59 -14.55 29.93
CA PRO A 287 -6.64 -15.85 30.57
C PRO A 287 -6.44 -16.99 29.55
N ASP A 288 -5.79 -18.07 29.98
CA ASP A 288 -5.73 -19.27 29.18
C ASP A 288 -7.05 -20.05 29.34
N ARG A 289 -7.87 -20.05 28.28
CA ARG A 289 -9.05 -20.93 28.25
C ARG A 289 -8.68 -22.29 27.71
N LYS A 290 -8.70 -23.29 28.60
CA LYS A 290 -8.55 -24.70 28.27
C LYS A 290 -9.90 -25.23 27.73
N LEU A 291 -10.24 -24.90 26.50
CA LEU A 291 -11.36 -25.55 25.81
C LEU A 291 -10.82 -26.78 25.08
N GLU A 292 -11.65 -27.84 25.03
CA GLU A 292 -11.34 -29.01 24.21
C GLU A 292 -11.26 -28.59 22.75
N ARG A 293 -10.17 -28.99 22.08
CA ARG A 293 -9.96 -28.67 20.67
C ARG A 293 -10.86 -29.50 19.77
N GLY A 294 -11.28 -28.95 18.69
CA GLY A 294 -12.11 -29.61 17.70
C GLY A 294 -11.36 -30.68 16.90
N THR A 295 -12.11 -31.49 16.18
CA THR A 295 -11.57 -32.50 15.25
C THR A 295 -11.92 -32.17 13.83
N LEU A 296 -11.06 -32.53 12.88
CA LEU A 296 -11.22 -32.34 11.45
C LEU A 296 -10.67 -33.55 10.68
N SER A 297 -11.38 -33.98 9.65
CA SER A 297 -10.86 -34.95 8.68
C SER A 297 -9.90 -34.28 7.71
N PHE A 298 -8.59 -34.54 7.84
CA PHE A 298 -7.57 -33.99 6.96
C PHE A 298 -7.82 -34.34 5.48
N ARG A 299 -8.25 -35.59 5.21
CA ARG A 299 -8.59 -36.04 3.84
C ARG A 299 -9.73 -35.18 3.23
N ASN A 300 -10.80 -34.97 4.01
CA ASN A 300 -11.92 -34.16 3.55
C ASN A 300 -11.52 -32.69 3.34
N PHE A 301 -10.68 -32.16 4.23
CA PHE A 301 -10.13 -30.80 4.09
C PHE A 301 -9.35 -30.63 2.79
N ILE A 302 -8.40 -31.52 2.50
CA ILE A 302 -7.62 -31.45 1.26
C ILE A 302 -8.52 -31.59 0.04
N PHE A 303 -9.42 -32.57 0.02
CA PHE A 303 -10.36 -32.77 -1.09
C PHE A 303 -11.23 -31.52 -1.33
N ALA A 304 -11.86 -31.00 -0.29
CA ALA A 304 -12.70 -29.81 -0.39
C ALA A 304 -11.91 -28.56 -0.84
N SER A 305 -10.70 -28.40 -0.30
CA SER A 305 -9.85 -27.26 -0.66
C SER A 305 -9.41 -27.30 -2.11
N ILE A 306 -9.00 -28.47 -2.63
CA ILE A 306 -8.64 -28.63 -4.05
C ILE A 306 -9.87 -28.39 -4.94
N LEU A 307 -11.01 -28.98 -4.59
CA LEU A 307 -12.24 -28.82 -5.33
C LEU A 307 -12.70 -27.35 -5.39
N ALA A 308 -12.71 -26.67 -4.26
CA ALA A 308 -13.05 -25.24 -4.16
C ALA A 308 -12.07 -24.37 -4.96
N THR A 309 -10.76 -24.67 -4.87
CA THR A 309 -9.71 -23.93 -5.58
C THR A 309 -9.92 -23.90 -7.08
N VAL A 310 -10.48 -24.98 -7.67
CA VAL A 310 -10.73 -25.06 -9.11
C VAL A 310 -12.14 -24.61 -9.48
N ILE A 311 -13.17 -25.10 -8.77
CA ILE A 311 -14.56 -24.86 -9.16
C ILE A 311 -14.95 -23.40 -9.00
N ILE A 312 -14.56 -22.74 -7.90
CA ILE A 312 -15.00 -21.38 -7.61
C ILE A 312 -14.55 -20.37 -8.67
N PRO A 313 -13.28 -20.33 -9.12
CA PRO A 313 -12.85 -19.44 -10.22
C PRO A 313 -13.66 -19.65 -11.50
N TYR A 314 -13.89 -20.92 -11.89
CA TYR A 314 -14.67 -21.22 -13.10
C TYR A 314 -16.13 -20.85 -12.95
N ALA A 315 -16.77 -21.13 -11.81
CA ALA A 315 -18.16 -20.71 -11.56
C ALA A 315 -18.30 -19.19 -11.61
N LEU A 316 -17.40 -18.46 -10.98
CA LEU A 316 -17.43 -17.00 -10.94
C LEU A 316 -17.08 -16.34 -12.27
N LYS A 317 -16.35 -17.01 -13.16
CA LYS A 317 -16.13 -16.52 -14.52
C LYS A 317 -17.45 -16.31 -15.26
N PHE A 318 -18.45 -17.19 -15.02
CA PHE A 318 -19.76 -17.14 -15.68
C PHE A 318 -20.84 -16.43 -14.85
N PHE A 319 -20.73 -16.47 -13.53
CA PHE A 319 -21.78 -16.03 -12.59
C PHE A 319 -21.21 -15.19 -11.43
N THR A 320 -20.56 -14.07 -11.73
CA THR A 320 -20.18 -13.13 -10.66
C THR A 320 -21.34 -12.18 -10.36
N PRO A 321 -21.88 -12.17 -9.14
CA PRO A 321 -22.93 -11.23 -8.75
C PRO A 321 -22.47 -9.79 -8.87
N THR A 322 -23.33 -8.89 -9.37
CA THR A 322 -23.05 -7.47 -9.49
C THR A 322 -23.56 -6.75 -8.24
N LEU A 323 -22.70 -6.56 -7.26
CA LEU A 323 -23.01 -5.84 -6.01
C LEU A 323 -22.63 -4.36 -6.11
N VAL A 324 -21.55 -4.07 -6.84
CA VAL A 324 -21.03 -2.73 -7.14
C VAL A 324 -20.60 -2.64 -8.59
N ALA A 325 -20.32 -1.44 -9.08
CA ALA A 325 -19.84 -1.23 -10.46
C ALA A 325 -18.40 -1.74 -10.71
N PHE A 326 -17.74 -2.37 -9.72
CA PHE A 326 -16.34 -2.75 -9.78
C PHE A 326 -16.18 -4.27 -9.89
N PRO A 327 -15.89 -4.83 -11.08
CA PRO A 327 -15.88 -6.28 -11.32
C PRO A 327 -14.92 -7.06 -10.40
N ALA A 328 -13.71 -6.56 -10.19
CA ALA A 328 -12.73 -7.21 -9.33
C ALA A 328 -13.20 -7.31 -7.87
N HIS A 329 -13.90 -6.28 -7.36
CA HIS A 329 -14.45 -6.28 -6.00
C HIS A 329 -15.60 -7.26 -5.87
N ASN A 330 -16.52 -7.29 -6.84
CA ASN A 330 -17.62 -8.27 -6.89
C ASN A 330 -17.09 -9.70 -6.86
N HIS A 331 -16.06 -9.96 -7.69
CA HIS A 331 -15.41 -11.26 -7.74
C HIS A 331 -14.77 -11.62 -6.39
N LEU A 332 -14.01 -10.71 -5.77
CA LEU A 332 -13.34 -10.96 -4.50
C LEU A 332 -14.32 -11.27 -3.36
N ILE A 333 -15.40 -10.49 -3.24
CA ILE A 333 -16.46 -10.71 -2.24
C ILE A 333 -17.07 -12.11 -2.41
N SER A 334 -17.50 -12.43 -3.63
CA SER A 334 -18.13 -13.69 -3.96
C SER A 334 -17.19 -14.88 -3.78
N HIS A 335 -15.93 -14.71 -4.19
CA HIS A 335 -14.89 -15.72 -4.09
C HIS A 335 -14.62 -16.12 -2.62
N LEU A 336 -14.37 -15.13 -1.74
CA LEU A 336 -14.14 -15.38 -0.33
C LEU A 336 -15.36 -15.97 0.38
N LEU A 337 -16.55 -15.51 0.02
CA LEU A 337 -17.80 -16.05 0.55
C LEU A 337 -18.00 -17.51 0.16
N LEU A 338 -17.87 -17.85 -1.14
CA LEU A 338 -18.02 -19.22 -1.63
C LEU A 338 -16.95 -20.14 -1.04
N MET A 339 -15.68 -19.70 -0.93
CA MET A 339 -14.64 -20.45 -0.25
C MET A 339 -15.02 -20.73 1.20
N SER A 340 -15.57 -19.75 1.92
CA SER A 340 -16.00 -19.94 3.31
C SER A 340 -17.14 -20.96 3.43
N ILE A 341 -18.11 -20.93 2.52
CA ILE A 341 -19.24 -21.87 2.50
C ILE A 341 -18.74 -23.30 2.24
N VAL A 342 -17.95 -23.50 1.17
CA VAL A 342 -17.45 -24.84 0.81
C VAL A 342 -16.61 -25.42 1.94
N LEU A 343 -15.67 -24.64 2.48
CA LEU A 343 -14.81 -25.10 3.57
C LEU A 343 -15.60 -25.38 4.86
N SER A 344 -16.64 -24.60 5.17
CA SER A 344 -17.47 -24.85 6.37
C SER A 344 -18.34 -26.09 6.23
N VAL A 345 -18.94 -26.32 5.06
CA VAL A 345 -19.91 -27.42 4.82
C VAL A 345 -19.19 -28.75 4.64
N VAL A 346 -18.13 -28.78 3.82
CA VAL A 346 -17.43 -30.03 3.48
C VAL A 346 -16.41 -30.43 4.54
N THR A 347 -15.88 -29.46 5.29
CA THR A 347 -14.89 -29.68 6.35
C THR A 347 -15.32 -29.08 7.69
N PRO A 348 -16.49 -29.50 8.22
CA PRO A 348 -16.95 -28.93 9.49
C PRO A 348 -15.95 -29.26 10.59
N VAL A 349 -15.44 -28.22 11.25
CA VAL A 349 -14.72 -28.40 12.50
C VAL A 349 -15.75 -28.71 13.58
N LYS A 350 -15.68 -29.92 14.16
CA LYS A 350 -16.53 -30.30 15.29
C LYS A 350 -15.99 -29.59 16.52
N LEU A 351 -16.56 -28.42 16.83
CA LEU A 351 -16.31 -27.69 18.06
C LEU A 351 -17.25 -28.20 19.16
N ASN A 352 -16.75 -28.35 20.36
CA ASN A 352 -17.54 -28.87 21.47
C ASN A 352 -18.56 -27.87 22.04
N GLU A 353 -18.41 -26.58 21.71
CA GLU A 353 -19.39 -25.56 22.05
C GLU A 353 -19.90 -24.82 20.77
N PRO A 354 -21.17 -24.42 20.74
CA PRO A 354 -21.72 -23.63 19.63
C PRO A 354 -20.97 -22.31 19.49
N LEU A 355 -20.51 -21.98 18.27
CA LEU A 355 -19.78 -20.74 17.95
C LEU A 355 -20.48 -19.47 18.47
N ILE A 356 -21.81 -19.43 18.41
CA ILE A 356 -22.61 -18.25 18.81
C ILE A 356 -22.50 -17.95 20.32
N LYS A 357 -22.27 -18.96 21.17
CA LYS A 357 -22.12 -18.74 22.61
C LYS A 357 -20.74 -18.24 23.02
N SER A 358 -19.77 -18.26 22.11
CA SER A 358 -18.39 -17.86 22.41
C SER A 358 -18.09 -16.38 22.14
N PHE A 359 -19.01 -15.60 21.53
CA PHE A 359 -18.72 -14.21 21.20
C PHE A 359 -18.44 -13.35 22.44
N ASN A 360 -17.26 -12.81 22.50
CA ASN A 360 -16.80 -11.88 23.55
C ASN A 360 -16.51 -10.50 22.97
N LEU A 361 -17.36 -9.54 23.29
CA LEU A 361 -17.24 -8.17 22.81
C LEU A 361 -15.91 -7.52 23.17
N GLN A 362 -15.33 -7.83 24.34
CA GLN A 362 -14.05 -7.23 24.77
C GLN A 362 -12.89 -7.72 23.89
N ILE A 363 -12.85 -9.02 23.57
CA ILE A 363 -11.85 -9.62 22.67
C ILE A 363 -12.01 -9.04 21.26
N PHE A 364 -13.24 -8.99 20.77
CA PHE A 364 -13.55 -8.38 19.48
C PHE A 364 -13.07 -6.92 19.43
N ALA A 365 -13.48 -6.10 20.39
CA ALA A 365 -13.13 -4.68 20.44
C ALA A 365 -11.61 -4.48 20.58
N PHE A 366 -10.94 -5.28 21.43
CA PHE A 366 -9.49 -5.21 21.60
C PHE A 366 -8.76 -5.43 20.27
N LEU A 367 -9.09 -6.49 19.53
CA LEU A 367 -8.44 -6.78 18.25
C LEU A 367 -8.81 -5.73 17.19
N PHE A 368 -10.10 -5.43 17.05
CA PHE A 368 -10.56 -4.50 16.03
C PHE A 368 -9.94 -3.11 16.23
N VAL A 369 -9.97 -2.58 17.44
CA VAL A 369 -9.37 -1.27 17.76
C VAL A 369 -7.85 -1.30 17.59
N THR A 370 -7.19 -2.34 18.08
CA THR A 370 -5.73 -2.44 17.97
C THR A 370 -5.30 -2.50 16.51
N PHE A 371 -5.94 -3.32 15.68
CA PHE A 371 -5.52 -3.49 14.28
C PHE A 371 -5.95 -2.32 13.40
N SER A 372 -7.19 -1.80 13.54
CA SER A 372 -7.69 -0.74 12.68
C SER A 372 -7.24 0.67 13.11
N LEU A 373 -7.08 0.93 14.40
CA LEU A 373 -6.71 2.27 14.89
C LEU A 373 -5.24 2.35 15.29
N VAL A 374 -4.70 1.43 16.12
CA VAL A 374 -3.31 1.56 16.58
C VAL A 374 -2.33 1.25 15.44
N PHE A 375 -2.40 0.06 14.84
CA PHE A 375 -1.59 -0.26 13.65
C PHE A 375 -2.02 0.55 12.44
N GLY A 376 -3.33 0.74 12.26
CA GLY A 376 -3.91 1.51 11.16
C GLY A 376 -3.43 2.95 11.14
N ASN A 377 -3.19 3.59 12.28
CA ASN A 377 -2.64 4.94 12.31
C ASN A 377 -1.23 5.01 11.75
N VAL A 378 -0.38 4.03 12.03
CA VAL A 378 0.97 3.95 11.45
C VAL A 378 0.89 3.73 9.94
N LEU A 379 0.03 2.80 9.49
CA LEU A 379 -0.17 2.52 8.06
C LEU A 379 -0.69 3.77 7.33
N ASN A 380 -1.73 4.41 7.86
CA ASN A 380 -2.33 5.61 7.25
C ASN A 380 -1.39 6.81 7.20
N SER A 381 -0.50 6.94 8.19
CA SER A 381 0.40 8.08 8.25
C SER A 381 1.66 7.91 7.41
N TYR A 382 2.18 6.68 7.24
CA TYR A 382 3.52 6.47 6.72
C TYR A 382 3.64 5.43 5.60
N VAL A 383 2.58 4.67 5.30
CA VAL A 383 2.62 3.60 4.30
C VAL A 383 1.65 3.87 3.15
N SER A 384 0.33 3.87 3.41
CA SER A 384 -0.71 4.11 2.40
C SER A 384 -1.99 4.58 3.07
N THR A 385 -2.94 5.09 2.30
CA THR A 385 -4.28 5.39 2.83
C THR A 385 -4.88 4.15 3.48
N PHE A 386 -5.17 4.24 4.76
CA PHE A 386 -5.78 3.16 5.52
C PHE A 386 -7.12 3.54 6.13
N TYR A 387 -7.37 4.82 6.44
CA TYR A 387 -8.67 5.24 6.94
C TYR A 387 -9.69 5.34 5.82
N LEU A 388 -10.89 4.81 6.10
CA LEU A 388 -12.02 4.86 5.17
C LEU A 388 -12.40 6.31 4.87
N SER A 389 -12.53 6.63 3.61
CA SER A 389 -13.22 7.84 3.12
C SER A 389 -14.71 7.54 2.91
N ASP A 390 -15.54 8.57 2.85
CA ASP A 390 -17.00 8.42 2.68
C ASP A 390 -17.36 7.52 1.49
N GLY A 391 -16.65 7.66 0.36
CA GLY A 391 -16.84 6.82 -0.83
C GLY A 391 -16.43 5.34 -0.66
N ARG A 392 -15.74 4.98 0.43
CA ARG A 392 -15.24 3.61 0.69
C ARG A 392 -16.02 2.86 1.77
N ILE A 393 -16.91 3.54 2.53
CA ILE A 393 -17.67 2.92 3.62
C ILE A 393 -18.60 1.83 3.09
N GLY A 394 -19.35 2.10 2.01
CA GLY A 394 -20.23 1.10 1.39
C GLY A 394 -19.45 -0.12 0.89
N LEU A 395 -18.26 0.12 0.29
CA LEU A 395 -17.41 -0.96 -0.17
C LEU A 395 -16.86 -1.81 0.99
N PHE A 396 -16.50 -1.19 2.11
CA PHE A 396 -16.08 -1.91 3.33
C PHE A 396 -17.18 -2.85 3.84
N LEU A 397 -18.42 -2.38 3.90
CA LEU A 397 -19.56 -3.21 4.35
C LEU A 397 -19.79 -4.41 3.42
N LEU A 398 -19.69 -4.21 2.12
CA LEU A 398 -19.81 -5.29 1.15
C LEU A 398 -18.62 -6.26 1.21
N MET A 399 -17.38 -5.77 1.34
CA MET A 399 -16.21 -6.60 1.53
C MET A 399 -16.29 -7.48 2.79
N ALA A 400 -16.93 -6.97 3.85
CA ALA A 400 -17.14 -7.73 5.09
C ALA A 400 -17.95 -9.01 4.86
N ILE A 401 -18.87 -9.04 3.87
CA ILE A 401 -19.68 -10.23 3.51
C ILE A 401 -18.79 -11.42 3.10
N GLY A 402 -17.70 -11.16 2.39
CA GLY A 402 -16.72 -12.20 2.03
C GLY A 402 -15.64 -12.43 3.09
N CYS A 403 -15.10 -11.34 3.65
CA CYS A 403 -13.94 -11.41 4.52
C CYS A 403 -14.26 -11.96 5.91
N VAL A 404 -15.40 -11.62 6.50
CA VAL A 404 -15.75 -12.09 7.86
C VAL A 404 -15.96 -13.60 7.92
N PRO A 405 -16.80 -14.22 7.07
CA PRO A 405 -16.99 -15.66 7.10
C PRO A 405 -15.71 -16.43 6.86
N ILE A 406 -14.91 -16.05 5.88
CA ILE A 406 -13.66 -16.79 5.57
C ILE A 406 -12.67 -16.70 6.72
N MET A 407 -12.56 -15.56 7.43
CA MET A 407 -11.65 -15.42 8.55
C MET A 407 -12.14 -16.19 9.78
N ILE A 408 -13.45 -16.30 10.00
CA ILE A 408 -14.01 -17.19 11.04
C ILE A 408 -13.65 -18.65 10.74
N VAL A 409 -13.81 -19.10 9.49
CA VAL A 409 -13.43 -20.46 9.06
C VAL A 409 -11.94 -20.71 9.26
N ILE A 410 -11.08 -19.78 8.83
CA ILE A 410 -9.64 -19.91 9.05
C ILE A 410 -9.31 -19.98 10.54
N GLN A 411 -9.95 -19.18 11.40
CA GLN A 411 -9.71 -19.22 12.83
C GLN A 411 -10.19 -20.55 13.47
N SER A 412 -11.25 -21.18 12.95
CA SER A 412 -11.69 -22.48 13.43
C SER A 412 -10.66 -23.58 13.14
N PHE A 413 -9.94 -23.50 12.03
CA PHE A 413 -8.88 -24.45 11.70
C PHE A 413 -7.68 -24.38 12.64
N TYR A 414 -7.46 -23.26 13.30
CA TYR A 414 -6.44 -23.12 14.33
C TYR A 414 -6.88 -23.69 15.70
N GLN A 415 -8.11 -24.19 15.84
CA GLN A 415 -8.66 -24.78 17.07
C GLN A 415 -8.80 -26.30 16.99
N ILE A 416 -8.16 -26.96 16.03
CA ILE A 416 -8.15 -28.43 15.94
C ILE A 416 -6.97 -29.04 16.71
N GLU A 417 -7.12 -30.30 17.14
CA GLU A 417 -6.10 -30.98 17.94
C GLU A 417 -4.79 -31.22 17.20
N LYS A 418 -4.90 -31.65 15.93
CA LYS A 418 -3.74 -32.06 15.13
C LYS A 418 -3.55 -31.14 13.92
N TYR A 419 -2.30 -30.76 13.67
CA TYR A 419 -1.93 -30.01 12.48
C TYR A 419 -2.61 -28.64 12.33
N ASP A 420 -3.09 -28.03 13.42
CA ASP A 420 -3.81 -26.77 13.46
C ASP A 420 -3.13 -25.66 12.65
N TRP A 421 -1.84 -25.41 12.90
CA TRP A 421 -1.06 -24.41 12.18
C TRP A 421 -0.92 -24.74 10.69
N MET A 422 -0.68 -26.01 10.37
CA MET A 422 -0.54 -26.45 8.97
C MET A 422 -1.85 -26.28 8.22
N ILE A 423 -2.97 -26.71 8.76
CA ILE A 423 -4.29 -26.65 8.10
C ILE A 423 -4.73 -25.19 7.92
N GLY A 424 -4.59 -24.35 8.95
CA GLY A 424 -4.92 -22.93 8.82
C GLY A 424 -4.09 -22.19 7.75
N ASN A 425 -2.80 -22.51 7.60
CA ASN A 425 -1.98 -21.92 6.56
C ASN A 425 -2.21 -22.53 5.17
N LEU A 426 -2.49 -23.83 5.08
CA LEU A 426 -2.90 -24.48 3.83
C LEU A 426 -4.21 -23.89 3.30
N ALA A 427 -5.19 -23.61 4.17
CA ALA A 427 -6.43 -22.95 3.77
C ALA A 427 -6.16 -21.59 3.10
N LYS A 428 -5.28 -20.76 3.69
CA LYS A 428 -4.86 -19.50 3.09
C LYS A 428 -4.16 -19.70 1.75
N LEU A 429 -3.29 -20.70 1.65
CA LEU A 429 -2.59 -21.02 0.40
C LEU A 429 -3.57 -21.42 -0.71
N PHE A 430 -4.56 -22.25 -0.41
CA PHE A 430 -5.61 -22.63 -1.37
C PHE A 430 -6.44 -21.43 -1.84
N ILE A 431 -6.76 -20.49 -0.94
CA ILE A 431 -7.42 -19.22 -1.30
C ILE A 431 -6.56 -18.42 -2.29
N LEU A 432 -5.26 -18.28 -2.01
CA LEU A 432 -4.33 -17.54 -2.88
C LEU A 432 -4.19 -18.20 -4.26
N ILE A 433 -4.06 -19.52 -4.32
CA ILE A 433 -4.01 -20.26 -5.60
C ILE A 433 -5.32 -20.07 -6.36
N SER A 434 -6.46 -20.17 -5.69
CA SER A 434 -7.79 -19.99 -6.30
C SER A 434 -7.97 -18.58 -6.86
N LEU A 435 -7.57 -17.54 -6.14
CA LEU A 435 -7.57 -16.16 -6.65
C LEU A 435 -6.62 -15.99 -7.86
N SER A 436 -5.46 -16.64 -7.84
CA SER A 436 -4.52 -16.60 -8.97
C SER A 436 -5.09 -17.27 -10.22
N ILE A 437 -5.83 -18.37 -10.06
CA ILE A 437 -6.58 -19.00 -11.16
C ILE A 437 -7.65 -18.04 -11.70
N SER A 438 -8.38 -17.35 -10.84
CA SER A 438 -9.38 -16.35 -11.26
C SER A 438 -8.75 -15.24 -12.12
N ILE A 439 -7.60 -14.70 -11.69
CA ILE A 439 -6.86 -13.67 -12.43
C ILE A 439 -6.43 -14.21 -13.80
N TRP A 440 -5.91 -15.43 -13.86
CA TRP A 440 -5.50 -16.06 -15.11
C TRP A 440 -6.66 -16.28 -16.09
N LEU A 441 -7.86 -16.59 -15.57
CA LEU A 441 -9.04 -16.82 -16.38
C LEU A 441 -9.65 -15.53 -16.99
N ASP A 442 -9.45 -14.37 -16.37
CA ASP A 442 -9.97 -13.06 -16.82
C ASP A 442 -9.04 -11.92 -16.34
N LEU A 443 -7.84 -11.87 -16.93
CA LEU A 443 -6.82 -10.90 -16.51
C LEU A 443 -7.28 -9.45 -16.69
N GLU A 444 -8.00 -9.16 -17.75
CA GLU A 444 -8.43 -7.79 -18.08
C GLU A 444 -9.33 -7.19 -17.01
N LYS A 445 -10.29 -7.95 -16.49
CA LYS A 445 -11.22 -7.48 -15.45
C LYS A 445 -10.70 -7.66 -14.04
N LEU A 446 -9.80 -8.64 -13.81
CA LEU A 446 -9.41 -9.10 -12.49
C LEU A 446 -7.94 -8.78 -12.12
N PHE A 447 -7.18 -8.05 -12.96
CA PHE A 447 -5.78 -7.72 -12.67
C PHE A 447 -5.55 -7.06 -11.30
N ILE A 448 -6.53 -6.27 -10.82
CA ILE A 448 -6.51 -5.64 -9.48
C ILE A 448 -6.40 -6.69 -8.37
N LEU A 449 -6.94 -7.90 -8.57
CA LEU A 449 -6.83 -9.00 -7.60
C LEU A 449 -5.38 -9.44 -7.37
N GLY A 450 -4.47 -9.19 -8.32
CA GLY A 450 -3.04 -9.41 -8.09
C GLY A 450 -2.52 -8.62 -6.90
N TYR A 451 -3.00 -7.38 -6.74
CA TYR A 451 -2.68 -6.59 -5.56
C TYR A 451 -3.42 -7.09 -4.30
N ALA A 452 -4.67 -7.56 -4.43
CA ALA A 452 -5.40 -8.18 -3.33
C ALA A 452 -4.67 -9.43 -2.78
N VAL A 453 -4.06 -10.24 -3.66
CA VAL A 453 -3.22 -11.39 -3.26
C VAL A 453 -2.04 -10.94 -2.39
N ILE A 454 -1.32 -9.90 -2.81
CA ILE A 454 -0.19 -9.34 -2.04
C ILE A 454 -0.66 -8.82 -0.67
N LEU A 455 -1.77 -8.07 -0.64
CA LEU A 455 -2.36 -7.56 0.60
C LEU A 455 -2.79 -8.70 1.53
N PHE A 456 -3.41 -9.76 1.00
CA PHE A 456 -3.84 -10.91 1.80
C PHE A 456 -2.64 -11.65 2.41
N ILE A 457 -1.53 -11.77 1.68
CA ILE A 457 -0.28 -12.35 2.18
C ILE A 457 0.26 -11.49 3.33
N ALA A 458 0.46 -10.20 3.11
CA ALA A 458 0.98 -9.27 4.12
C ALA A 458 0.07 -9.23 5.37
N PHE A 459 -1.24 -9.14 5.16
CA PHE A 459 -2.24 -9.20 6.23
C PHE A 459 -2.14 -10.50 7.04
N SER A 460 -2.01 -11.64 6.35
CA SER A 460 -1.94 -12.96 6.99
C SER A 460 -0.67 -13.14 7.82
N ILE A 461 0.47 -12.59 7.35
CA ILE A 461 1.75 -12.65 8.08
C ILE A 461 1.70 -11.79 9.34
N ILE A 462 1.05 -10.64 9.29
CA ILE A 462 1.04 -9.68 10.41
C ILE A 462 -0.19 -9.91 11.30
N PHE A 463 -1.36 -9.49 10.83
CA PHE A 463 -2.60 -9.49 11.63
C PHE A 463 -3.16 -10.91 11.81
N GLY A 464 -3.07 -11.75 10.78
CA GLY A 464 -3.46 -13.16 10.88
C GLY A 464 -2.62 -13.92 11.88
N PHE A 465 -1.31 -13.67 11.96
CA PHE A 465 -0.42 -14.27 12.94
C PHE A 465 -0.77 -13.81 14.37
N LEU A 466 -0.91 -12.50 14.60
CA LEU A 466 -1.26 -11.96 15.91
C LEU A 466 -2.63 -12.44 16.39
N ALA A 467 -3.63 -12.45 15.51
CA ALA A 467 -4.96 -12.99 15.82
C ALA A 467 -4.90 -14.49 16.19
N ASN A 468 -4.08 -15.28 15.49
CA ASN A 468 -3.90 -16.69 15.80
C ASN A 468 -3.22 -16.91 17.16
N LEU A 469 -2.22 -16.11 17.53
CA LEU A 469 -1.61 -16.19 18.86
C LEU A 469 -2.65 -15.97 19.98
N LEU A 470 -3.53 -14.98 19.81
CA LEU A 470 -4.60 -14.74 20.78
C LEU A 470 -5.62 -15.88 20.77
N ASN A 471 -5.99 -16.40 19.59
CA ASN A 471 -6.94 -17.50 19.47
C ASN A 471 -6.45 -18.78 20.16
N ARG A 472 -5.18 -19.10 20.01
CA ARG A 472 -4.55 -20.24 20.71
C ARG A 472 -4.61 -20.13 22.22
N LYS A 473 -4.59 -18.92 22.75
CA LYS A 473 -4.62 -18.65 24.19
C LYS A 473 -6.04 -18.54 24.72
N TYR A 474 -6.88 -17.77 24.03
CA TYR A 474 -8.22 -17.43 24.52
C TYR A 474 -9.32 -18.34 23.96
N ASN A 475 -9.08 -18.99 22.82
CA ASN A 475 -10.00 -19.92 22.16
C ASN A 475 -11.39 -19.33 21.89
N ASP A 476 -11.43 -18.20 21.18
CA ASP A 476 -12.66 -17.51 20.77
C ASP A 476 -12.64 -17.27 19.24
N VAL A 477 -13.10 -18.28 18.52
CA VAL A 477 -13.12 -18.29 17.05
C VAL A 477 -13.96 -17.16 16.49
N LEU A 478 -15.15 -16.94 17.09
CA LEU A 478 -16.13 -16.00 16.53
C LEU A 478 -15.68 -14.53 16.69
N SER A 479 -15.28 -14.13 17.90
CA SER A 479 -14.84 -12.76 18.15
C SER A 479 -13.58 -12.43 17.40
N ILE A 480 -12.59 -13.34 17.43
CA ILE A 480 -11.29 -13.14 16.77
C ILE A 480 -11.43 -13.20 15.25
N GLY A 481 -12.20 -14.16 14.73
CA GLY A 481 -12.46 -14.29 13.30
C GLY A 481 -13.22 -13.08 12.74
N THR A 482 -14.25 -12.62 13.45
CA THR A 482 -15.02 -11.43 13.06
C THR A 482 -14.17 -10.16 13.05
N ALA A 483 -13.41 -9.91 14.13
CA ALA A 483 -12.52 -8.74 14.19
C ALA A 483 -11.48 -8.76 13.05
N ASN A 484 -10.82 -9.91 12.87
CA ASN A 484 -9.80 -10.06 11.83
C ASN A 484 -10.39 -9.97 10.42
N GLY A 485 -11.60 -10.49 10.20
CA GLY A 485 -12.33 -10.39 8.94
C GLY A 485 -12.75 -8.96 8.61
N LEU A 486 -13.22 -8.19 9.59
CA LEU A 486 -13.53 -6.77 9.41
C LEU A 486 -12.27 -5.94 9.09
N VAL A 487 -11.15 -6.20 9.76
CA VAL A 487 -9.89 -5.50 9.44
C VAL A 487 -9.37 -5.86 8.05
N LEU A 488 -9.55 -7.11 7.60
CA LEU A 488 -9.23 -7.52 6.23
C LEU A 488 -10.14 -6.81 5.21
N ALA A 489 -11.45 -6.75 5.48
CA ALA A 489 -12.40 -6.00 4.66
C ALA A 489 -12.05 -4.51 4.58
N TRP A 490 -11.66 -3.92 5.71
CA TRP A 490 -11.17 -2.55 5.79
C TRP A 490 -9.92 -2.35 4.92
N THR A 491 -8.95 -3.25 5.03
CA THR A 491 -7.71 -3.22 4.22
C THR A 491 -8.02 -3.26 2.73
N PHE A 492 -8.88 -4.18 2.28
CA PHE A 492 -9.26 -4.26 0.88
C PHE A 492 -10.05 -3.04 0.41
N ALA A 493 -11.00 -2.56 1.20
CA ALA A 493 -11.80 -1.39 0.84
C ALA A 493 -10.96 -0.12 0.69
N THR A 494 -9.90 0.04 1.48
CA THR A 494 -9.05 1.24 1.44
C THR A 494 -7.91 1.16 0.43
N ALA A 495 -7.29 -0.01 0.28
CA ALA A 495 -6.06 -0.15 -0.50
C ALA A 495 -6.28 -0.60 -1.95
N LEU A 496 -7.40 -1.29 -2.27
CA LEU A 496 -7.67 -1.69 -3.65
C LEU A 496 -8.17 -0.50 -4.47
N PRO A 497 -7.59 -0.28 -5.67
CA PRO A 497 -8.11 0.72 -6.59
C PRO A 497 -9.53 0.39 -7.05
N ILE A 498 -10.40 1.38 -7.18
CA ILE A 498 -11.73 1.22 -7.75
C ILE A 498 -11.70 1.52 -9.25
N TYR A 499 -12.07 0.52 -10.04
CA TYR A 499 -11.96 0.52 -11.50
C TYR A 499 -13.25 0.06 -12.17
N ILE A 500 -13.62 0.74 -13.24
CA ILE A 500 -14.71 0.40 -14.16
C ILE A 500 -14.09 0.17 -15.54
N PRO A 501 -14.24 -1.02 -16.15
CA PRO A 501 -13.72 -1.33 -17.48
C PRO A 501 -14.22 -0.41 -18.59
#